data_a14e1074f093f471cc22dbeda7a15655
#
_entry.id   a14e1074f093f471cc22dbeda7a15655
#
_cell.length_a   1.000
_cell.length_b   1.000
_cell.length_c   1.000
_cell.angle_alpha   90.00
_cell.angle_beta   90.00
_cell.angle_gamma   90.00
#
_symmetry.space_group_name_H-M   'P 1'
#
loop_
_entity.id
_entity.type
_entity.pdbx_description
1 polymer ?
#
loop_
_entity_poly.entity_id
_entity_poly.type
_entity_poly.pdbx_seq_one_letter_code
_entity_poly.pdbx_strand_id
1 'polypeptide(L)'
;TVSLAIPLWYDSRANAIDAAVNGAAAVSGGSGGGNGDWRVKRIYKVAEVQRTDENTGENAQPMMIRRLNARLILEDDDHTDLEVLPLLRIAHATGQDVGTARQEPNYIPPCLVTGGSATLRERLRDLTNQVQASRTTLVQQITAGGFTIDAMRGVQFEQAMRLRTLNRYAARLGSLINIANQIRPFEFYLDLRELLGELSAGQPARDKEFQVP
;
A
#
# COMPACT_ATOMS: atom_id res chain seq x y z
N THR A 1 -14.81 -3.27 -0.16
CA THR A 1 -13.68 -2.33 -0.02
C THR A 1 -14.11 -1.15 0.83
N VAL A 2 -13.21 -0.69 1.74
CA VAL A 2 -13.39 0.56 2.50
C VAL A 2 -12.48 1.60 1.86
N SER A 3 -13.03 2.75 1.55
CA SER A 3 -12.32 3.80 0.82
C SER A 3 -12.46 5.15 1.53
N LEU A 4 -11.44 5.99 1.39
CA LEU A 4 -11.52 7.41 1.72
C LEU A 4 -12.08 8.13 0.50
N ALA A 5 -13.13 8.91 0.69
CA ALA A 5 -13.75 9.69 -0.36
C ALA A 5 -13.73 11.17 -0.03
N ILE A 6 -13.48 11.98 -1.03
CA ILE A 6 -13.62 13.44 -0.99
C ILE A 6 -14.44 13.89 -2.20
N PRO A 7 -15.31 14.92 -2.05
CA PRO A 7 -16.02 15.47 -3.17
C PRO A 7 -15.07 16.09 -4.20
N LEU A 8 -15.44 15.98 -5.48
CA LEU A 8 -14.68 16.59 -6.57
C LEU A 8 -14.64 18.11 -6.46
N TRP A 9 -13.53 18.66 -6.95
CA TRP A 9 -13.40 20.10 -7.16
C TRP A 9 -14.19 20.54 -8.41
N TYR A 10 -14.87 21.67 -8.33
CA TYR A 10 -15.59 22.26 -9.46
C TYR A 10 -15.27 23.74 -9.59
N ASP A 11 -14.82 24.16 -10.76
CA ASP A 11 -14.51 25.57 -11.05
C ASP A 11 -15.77 26.46 -11.11
N SER A 12 -16.92 25.87 -11.48
CA SER A 12 -18.16 26.60 -11.73
C SER A 12 -19.05 26.80 -10.50
N ARG A 13 -18.67 26.27 -9.33
CA ARG A 13 -19.50 26.36 -8.11
C ARG A 13 -18.66 26.52 -6.85
N ALA A 14 -19.29 26.97 -5.75
CA ALA A 14 -18.61 27.07 -4.46
C ALA A 14 -18.10 25.70 -4.00
N ASN A 15 -16.81 25.63 -3.64
CA ASN A 15 -16.15 24.40 -3.19
C ASN A 15 -16.08 24.27 -1.65
N ALA A 16 -16.62 25.23 -0.91
CA ALA A 16 -16.71 25.21 0.53
C ALA A 16 -18.18 25.33 0.99
N ILE A 17 -18.49 24.67 2.10
CA ILE A 17 -19.79 24.76 2.77
C ILE A 17 -19.56 25.05 4.24
N ASP A 18 -20.41 25.89 4.82
CA ASP A 18 -20.41 26.16 6.25
C ASP A 18 -20.89 24.94 7.03
N ALA A 19 -20.13 24.52 8.02
CA ALA A 19 -20.43 23.36 8.85
C ALA A 19 -21.74 23.56 9.66
N ALA A 20 -22.09 24.82 9.99
CA ALA A 20 -23.33 25.15 10.67
C ALA A 20 -24.57 24.86 9.83
N VAL A 21 -24.50 25.05 8.51
CA VAL A 21 -25.61 24.77 7.60
C VAL A 21 -25.86 23.26 7.43
N ASN A 22 -24.80 22.45 7.43
CA ASN A 22 -24.92 20.99 7.38
C ASN A 22 -25.40 20.36 8.69
N GLY A 23 -25.03 20.95 9.86
CA GLY A 23 -25.51 20.50 11.17
C GLY A 23 -27.02 20.65 11.38
N ALA A 24 -27.61 21.72 10.89
CA ALA A 24 -29.05 21.97 10.99
C ALA A 24 -29.91 21.03 10.11
N ALA A 25 -29.35 20.53 8.99
CA ALA A 25 -30.04 19.58 8.12
C ALA A 25 -29.97 18.12 8.63
N ALA A 26 -29.01 17.80 9.50
CA ALA A 26 -28.81 16.47 10.04
C ALA A 26 -29.75 16.15 11.25
N VAL A 27 -30.43 17.11 11.83
CA VAL A 27 -31.28 16.95 13.04
C VAL A 27 -32.73 16.57 12.73
N SER A 28 -33.16 16.61 11.48
CA SER A 28 -34.53 16.23 11.12
C SER A 28 -34.60 14.82 10.55
N GLY A 29 -34.69 13.84 11.44
CA GLY A 29 -35.37 12.57 11.17
C GLY A 29 -34.52 11.38 10.76
N GLY A 30 -34.42 10.42 11.67
CA GLY A 30 -34.17 9.02 11.34
C GLY A 30 -33.02 8.41 12.14
N SER A 31 -33.35 7.67 13.19
CA SER A 31 -32.48 6.66 13.80
C SER A 31 -32.19 5.54 12.80
N GLY A 32 -31.10 5.65 12.09
CA GLY A 32 -30.54 4.64 11.24
C GLY A 32 -29.04 4.87 11.22
N GLY A 33 -28.28 3.95 11.82
CA GLY A 33 -26.81 3.95 11.73
C GLY A 33 -26.39 3.69 10.28
N GLY A 34 -26.37 4.72 9.50
CA GLY A 34 -25.97 4.71 8.11
C GLY A 34 -25.27 6.01 7.77
N ASN A 35 -24.22 5.93 7.04
CA ASN A 35 -23.47 6.98 6.37
C ASN A 35 -24.33 8.21 6.09
N GLY A 36 -24.16 9.28 6.89
CA GLY A 36 -25.03 10.44 6.79
C GLY A 36 -25.04 11.00 5.37
N ASP A 37 -26.25 11.15 4.83
CA ASP A 37 -26.55 11.64 3.49
C ASP A 37 -25.73 12.90 3.14
N TRP A 38 -24.83 12.76 2.17
CA TRP A 38 -24.06 13.87 1.64
C TRP A 38 -24.91 14.69 0.68
N ARG A 39 -25.95 15.33 1.18
CA ARG A 39 -26.85 16.13 0.36
C ARG A 39 -26.14 17.22 -0.43
N VAL A 40 -25.06 17.78 0.14
CA VAL A 40 -24.25 18.78 -0.54
C VAL A 40 -22.79 18.35 -0.54
N LYS A 41 -22.32 17.83 -1.68
CA LYS A 41 -20.95 17.39 -1.88
C LYS A 41 -20.06 18.60 -2.21
N ARG A 42 -19.31 19.11 -1.21
CA ARG A 42 -18.30 20.17 -1.35
C ARG A 42 -16.99 19.67 -0.76
N ILE A 43 -15.88 19.97 -1.41
CA ILE A 43 -14.56 19.48 -1.00
C ILE A 43 -14.13 20.01 0.37
N TYR A 44 -14.58 21.20 0.75
CA TYR A 44 -14.26 21.81 2.04
C TYR A 44 -15.49 22.01 2.91
N LYS A 45 -15.28 21.80 4.22
CA LYS A 45 -16.14 22.32 5.30
C LYS A 45 -15.43 23.49 5.94
N VAL A 46 -16.19 24.56 6.20
CA VAL A 46 -15.73 25.72 6.95
C VAL A 46 -16.20 25.56 8.38
N ALA A 47 -15.30 25.69 9.33
CA ALA A 47 -15.61 25.68 10.76
C ALA A 47 -14.93 26.84 11.47
N GLU A 48 -15.64 27.44 12.43
CA GLU A 48 -15.05 28.40 13.32
C GLU A 48 -14.27 27.68 14.43
N VAL A 49 -13.05 28.14 14.66
CA VAL A 49 -12.17 27.60 15.70
C VAL A 49 -11.58 28.78 16.48
N GLN A 50 -11.69 28.73 17.78
CA GLN A 50 -11.02 29.71 18.65
C GLN A 50 -9.52 29.43 18.64
N ARG A 51 -8.72 30.44 18.28
CA ARG A 51 -7.27 30.38 18.29
C ARG A 51 -6.73 31.47 19.19
N THR A 52 -5.93 31.09 20.17
CA THR A 52 -5.17 32.01 21.01
C THR A 52 -3.98 32.57 20.24
N ASP A 53 -3.56 33.78 20.60
CA ASP A 53 -2.31 34.34 20.09
C ASP A 53 -1.14 33.43 20.51
N GLU A 54 -0.35 32.97 19.55
CA GLU A 54 0.77 32.06 19.81
C GLU A 54 1.89 32.71 20.63
N ASN A 55 2.01 34.04 20.60
CA ASN A 55 3.04 34.77 21.36
C ASN A 55 2.64 35.02 22.81
N THR A 56 1.37 35.32 23.06
CA THR A 56 0.90 35.69 24.40
C THR A 56 0.16 34.58 25.13
N GLY A 57 -0.37 33.58 24.37
CA GLY A 57 -1.24 32.54 24.92
C GLY A 57 -2.63 33.01 25.31
N GLU A 58 -2.93 34.31 25.08
CA GLU A 58 -4.18 34.97 25.47
C GLU A 58 -4.95 35.41 24.20
N ASN A 59 -6.06 36.16 24.43
CA ASN A 59 -6.86 36.80 23.37
C ASN A 59 -7.33 35.80 22.27
N ALA A 60 -8.10 34.78 22.66
CA ALA A 60 -8.70 33.87 21.74
C ALA A 60 -9.53 34.59 20.67
N GLN A 61 -9.19 34.41 19.40
CA GLN A 61 -9.88 35.02 18.27
C GLN A 61 -10.63 33.92 17.49
N PRO A 62 -11.86 34.16 17.04
CA PRO A 62 -12.57 33.25 16.16
C PRO A 62 -11.94 33.29 14.76
N MET A 63 -11.47 32.13 14.30
CA MET A 63 -10.90 31.97 12.96
C MET A 63 -11.70 30.96 12.15
N MET A 64 -12.05 31.35 10.93
CA MET A 64 -12.69 30.43 9.98
C MET A 64 -11.63 29.58 9.30
N ILE A 65 -11.67 28.27 9.53
CA ILE A 65 -10.74 27.32 8.91
C ILE A 65 -11.47 26.42 7.94
N ARG A 66 -10.79 26.07 6.83
CA ARG A 66 -11.26 25.08 5.87
C ARG A 66 -10.67 23.73 6.23
N ARG A 67 -11.53 22.71 6.29
CA ARG A 67 -11.14 21.31 6.46
C ARG A 67 -11.64 20.51 5.28
N LEU A 68 -10.87 19.52 4.85
CA LEU A 68 -11.35 18.57 3.83
C LEU A 68 -12.60 17.85 4.34
N ASN A 69 -13.60 17.76 3.47
CA ASN A 69 -14.83 17.02 3.72
C ASN A 69 -14.62 15.54 3.36
N ALA A 70 -13.62 14.91 3.96
CA ALA A 70 -13.31 13.52 3.73
C ALA A 70 -14.20 12.60 4.57
N ARG A 71 -14.57 11.44 4.00
CA ARG A 71 -15.33 10.38 4.69
C ARG A 71 -14.82 9.01 4.29
N LEU A 72 -15.11 8.03 5.15
CA LEU A 72 -15.00 6.63 4.79
C LEU A 72 -16.30 6.19 4.14
N ILE A 73 -16.20 5.52 3.01
CA ILE A 73 -17.32 4.95 2.27
C ILE A 73 -17.05 3.46 2.00
N LEU A 74 -18.13 2.71 1.82
CA LEU A 74 -18.09 1.32 1.40
C LEU A 74 -18.28 1.21 -0.11
N GLU A 75 -18.05 0.04 -0.65
CA GLU A 75 -18.16 -0.25 -2.08
C GLU A 75 -19.58 -0.04 -2.62
N ASP A 76 -20.59 -0.30 -1.77
CA ASP A 76 -22.02 -0.18 -2.12
C ASP A 76 -22.57 1.25 -1.94
N ASP A 77 -21.77 2.19 -1.43
CA ASP A 77 -22.18 3.59 -1.26
C ASP A 77 -22.18 4.34 -2.62
N ASP A 78 -22.92 5.46 -2.70
CA ASP A 78 -22.91 6.31 -3.87
C ASP A 78 -21.57 7.04 -4.06
N HIS A 79 -20.86 6.72 -5.12
CA HIS A 79 -19.57 7.30 -5.51
C HIS A 79 -19.69 8.50 -6.45
N THR A 80 -20.89 8.92 -6.81
CA THR A 80 -21.12 10.05 -7.73
C THR A 80 -20.49 11.32 -7.19
N ASP A 81 -19.79 12.07 -8.02
CA ASP A 81 -19.11 13.33 -7.66
C ASP A 81 -18.04 13.19 -6.56
N LEU A 82 -17.48 12.00 -6.37
CA LEU A 82 -16.42 11.72 -5.39
C LEU A 82 -15.14 11.27 -6.07
N GLU A 83 -14.02 11.73 -5.53
CA GLU A 83 -12.71 11.10 -5.71
C GLU A 83 -12.51 10.10 -4.60
N VAL A 84 -12.15 8.88 -4.96
CA VAL A 84 -12.16 7.74 -4.04
C VAL A 84 -10.79 7.10 -3.99
N LEU A 85 -10.23 6.96 -2.79
CA LEU A 85 -8.97 6.27 -2.52
C LEU A 85 -9.26 4.99 -1.71
N PRO A 86 -9.12 3.79 -2.29
CA PRO A 86 -9.27 2.54 -1.55
C PRO A 86 -8.20 2.42 -0.46
N LEU A 87 -8.60 2.12 0.78
CA LEU A 87 -7.69 2.01 1.92
C LEU A 87 -7.45 0.57 2.34
N LEU A 88 -8.53 -0.22 2.43
CA LEU A 88 -8.48 -1.61 2.87
C LEU A 88 -9.65 -2.41 2.30
N ARG A 89 -9.50 -3.72 2.27
CA ARG A 89 -10.58 -4.64 1.93
C ARG A 89 -10.96 -5.45 3.17
N ILE A 90 -12.26 -5.55 3.42
CA ILE A 90 -12.81 -6.38 4.49
C ILE A 90 -13.33 -7.66 3.83
N ALA A 91 -12.96 -8.80 4.39
CA ALA A 91 -13.49 -10.11 4.02
C ALA A 91 -14.17 -10.75 5.24
N HIS A 92 -15.14 -11.60 4.99
CA HIS A 92 -15.68 -12.44 6.05
C HIS A 92 -14.70 -13.56 6.38
N ALA A 93 -14.49 -13.80 7.66
CA ALA A 93 -13.70 -14.94 8.10
C ALA A 93 -14.39 -16.24 7.71
N THR A 94 -13.59 -17.22 7.27
CA THR A 94 -14.05 -18.58 6.95
C THR A 94 -13.66 -19.53 8.10
N GLY A 95 -14.41 -20.60 8.30
CA GLY A 95 -14.13 -21.57 9.34
C GLY A 95 -14.88 -21.31 10.66
N GLN A 96 -14.25 -21.49 11.81
CA GLN A 96 -14.91 -21.36 13.13
C GLN A 96 -15.36 -19.94 13.47
N ASP A 97 -14.76 -18.92 12.84
CA ASP A 97 -15.06 -17.50 13.03
C ASP A 97 -16.00 -16.94 11.95
N VAL A 98 -16.84 -17.78 11.36
CA VAL A 98 -17.81 -17.37 10.31
C VAL A 98 -18.64 -16.19 10.77
N GLY A 99 -18.68 -15.13 9.94
CA GLY A 99 -19.45 -13.92 10.22
C GLY A 99 -18.62 -12.80 10.87
N THR A 100 -17.39 -13.05 11.30
CA THR A 100 -16.51 -11.99 11.79
C THR A 100 -15.86 -11.26 10.62
N ALA A 101 -15.99 -9.93 10.60
CA ALA A 101 -15.31 -9.11 9.60
C ALA A 101 -13.81 -9.03 9.91
N ARG A 102 -12.97 -9.35 8.93
CA ARG A 102 -11.50 -9.25 9.03
C ARG A 102 -10.93 -8.47 7.84
N GLN A 103 -9.86 -7.73 8.08
CA GLN A 103 -9.10 -7.13 6.98
C GLN A 103 -8.47 -8.24 6.12
N GLU A 104 -8.60 -8.12 4.80
CA GLU A 104 -7.93 -9.03 3.86
C GLU A 104 -6.42 -8.81 3.92
N PRO A 105 -5.63 -9.82 4.36
CA PRO A 105 -4.21 -9.63 4.67
C PRO A 105 -3.35 -9.38 3.42
N ASN A 106 -3.79 -9.83 2.25
CA ASN A 106 -3.05 -9.69 0.99
C ASN A 106 -3.46 -8.46 0.17
N TYR A 107 -4.40 -7.66 0.66
CA TYR A 107 -4.82 -6.46 -0.05
C TYR A 107 -3.74 -5.37 0.04
N ILE A 108 -3.34 -4.89 -1.12
CA ILE A 108 -2.38 -3.79 -1.26
C ILE A 108 -3.14 -2.55 -1.72
N PRO A 109 -3.34 -1.55 -0.85
CA PRO A 109 -3.96 -0.30 -1.26
C PRO A 109 -3.04 0.49 -2.20
N PRO A 110 -3.57 1.41 -3.02
CA PRO A 110 -2.76 2.36 -3.76
C PRO A 110 -1.81 3.11 -2.82
N CYS A 111 -0.53 3.08 -3.13
CA CYS A 111 0.48 3.75 -2.32
C CYS A 111 1.59 4.34 -3.20
N LEU A 112 2.10 5.50 -2.80
CA LEU A 112 3.16 6.22 -3.53
C LEU A 112 4.53 5.59 -3.30
N VAL A 113 4.72 4.99 -2.12
CA VAL A 113 5.97 4.37 -1.72
C VAL A 113 5.73 2.96 -1.20
N THR A 114 6.70 2.07 -1.37
CA THR A 114 6.61 0.66 -0.95
C THR A 114 6.36 0.55 0.56
N GLY A 115 6.95 1.43 1.36
CA GLY A 115 6.74 1.50 2.80
C GLY A 115 5.34 1.99 3.22
N GLY A 116 4.54 2.54 2.31
CA GLY A 116 3.16 2.95 2.58
C GLY A 116 2.19 1.79 2.78
N SER A 117 2.53 0.58 2.30
CA SER A 117 1.75 -0.63 2.52
C SER A 117 2.45 -1.59 3.47
N ALA A 118 1.76 -2.00 4.54
CA ALA A 118 2.27 -3.02 5.47
C ALA A 118 2.54 -4.34 4.73
N THR A 119 1.63 -4.75 3.85
CA THR A 119 1.74 -5.97 3.04
C THR A 119 2.97 -5.93 2.13
N LEU A 120 3.25 -4.81 1.44
CA LEU A 120 4.45 -4.69 0.61
C LEU A 120 5.74 -4.74 1.43
N ARG A 121 5.77 -4.11 2.61
CA ARG A 121 6.93 -4.18 3.51
C ARG A 121 7.20 -5.60 3.99
N GLU A 122 6.15 -6.32 4.36
CA GLU A 122 6.26 -7.71 4.77
C GLU A 122 6.76 -8.59 3.63
N ARG A 123 6.18 -8.47 2.43
CA ARG A 123 6.64 -9.19 1.24
C ARG A 123 8.11 -8.91 0.90
N LEU A 124 8.56 -7.65 1.02
CA LEU A 124 9.96 -7.31 0.80
C LEU A 124 10.88 -7.99 1.81
N ARG A 125 10.49 -8.05 3.10
CA ARG A 125 11.23 -8.76 4.15
C ARG A 125 11.27 -10.27 3.89
N ASP A 126 10.14 -10.88 3.57
CA ASP A 126 10.02 -12.30 3.29
C ASP A 126 10.91 -12.71 2.12
N LEU A 127 10.85 -11.96 1.01
CA LEU A 127 11.68 -12.19 -0.16
C LEU A 127 13.17 -12.04 0.17
N THR A 128 13.53 -11.03 0.95
CA THR A 128 14.92 -10.85 1.40
C THR A 128 15.40 -12.07 2.19
N ASN A 129 14.58 -12.55 3.12
CA ASN A 129 14.90 -13.73 3.93
C ASN A 129 14.99 -14.99 3.05
N GLN A 130 14.11 -15.18 2.08
CA GLN A 130 14.14 -16.31 1.14
C GLN A 130 15.40 -16.29 0.27
N VAL A 131 15.79 -15.12 -0.25
CA VAL A 131 17.02 -14.97 -1.04
C VAL A 131 18.25 -15.26 -0.18
N GLN A 132 18.30 -14.79 1.06
CA GLN A 132 19.39 -15.08 2.01
C GLN A 132 19.46 -16.57 2.35
N ALA A 133 18.33 -17.21 2.63
CA ALA A 133 18.28 -18.65 2.92
C ALA A 133 18.74 -19.47 1.71
N SER A 134 18.26 -19.14 0.51
CA SER A 134 18.67 -19.80 -0.75
C SER A 134 20.17 -19.65 -1.02
N ARG A 135 20.71 -18.44 -0.76
CA ARG A 135 22.15 -18.18 -0.85
C ARG A 135 22.94 -19.07 0.09
N THR A 136 22.54 -19.12 1.38
CA THR A 136 23.23 -19.92 2.41
C THR A 136 23.20 -21.40 2.06
N THR A 137 22.06 -21.93 1.64
CA THR A 137 21.92 -23.31 1.22
C THR A 137 22.83 -23.63 0.03
N LEU A 138 22.87 -22.75 -0.97
CA LEU A 138 23.70 -22.94 -2.16
C LEU A 138 25.20 -22.90 -1.82
N VAL A 139 25.63 -22.00 -0.92
CA VAL A 139 27.02 -21.97 -0.42
C VAL A 139 27.38 -23.29 0.26
N GLN A 140 26.49 -23.82 1.11
CA GLN A 140 26.72 -25.12 1.79
C GLN A 140 26.84 -26.27 0.77
N GLN A 141 26.00 -26.30 -0.25
CA GLN A 141 26.05 -27.32 -1.32
C GLN A 141 27.37 -27.26 -2.10
N ILE A 142 27.81 -26.06 -2.47
CA ILE A 142 29.07 -25.85 -3.20
C ILE A 142 30.26 -26.29 -2.32
N THR A 143 30.26 -25.92 -1.02
CA THR A 143 31.33 -26.26 -0.10
C THR A 143 31.40 -27.77 0.14
N ALA A 144 30.25 -28.43 0.33
CA ALA A 144 30.18 -29.88 0.54
C ALA A 144 30.56 -30.69 -0.71
N GLY A 145 30.30 -30.14 -1.91
CA GLY A 145 30.60 -30.77 -3.18
C GLY A 145 32.08 -30.71 -3.61
N GLY A 146 32.96 -30.08 -2.81
CA GLY A 146 34.38 -29.98 -3.13
C GLY A 146 34.65 -29.15 -4.39
N PHE A 147 34.22 -27.92 -4.41
CA PHE A 147 34.37 -27.00 -5.53
C PHE A 147 35.84 -26.78 -5.91
N THR A 148 36.22 -27.18 -7.12
CA THR A 148 37.53 -26.93 -7.71
C THR A 148 37.38 -26.10 -8.99
N ILE A 149 38.25 -25.09 -9.15
CA ILE A 149 38.21 -24.17 -10.33
C ILE A 149 38.37 -24.96 -11.64
N ASP A 150 39.16 -26.02 -11.66
CA ASP A 150 39.41 -26.87 -12.84
C ASP A 150 38.21 -27.72 -13.22
N ALA A 151 37.26 -27.95 -12.29
CA ALA A 151 36.05 -28.72 -12.52
C ALA A 151 34.83 -27.87 -12.88
N MET A 152 35.00 -26.57 -13.15
CA MET A 152 33.95 -25.60 -13.45
C MET A 152 33.25 -25.89 -14.79
N ARG A 153 32.59 -27.02 -14.91
CA ARG A 153 31.80 -27.42 -16.07
C ARG A 153 30.40 -27.86 -15.66
N GLY A 154 29.41 -27.56 -16.52
CA GLY A 154 28.03 -27.99 -16.30
C GLY A 154 27.41 -27.45 -15.01
N VAL A 155 26.97 -28.33 -14.14
CA VAL A 155 26.20 -28.01 -12.90
C VAL A 155 26.94 -27.05 -11.95
N GLN A 156 28.28 -27.18 -11.82
CA GLN A 156 29.05 -26.32 -10.94
C GLN A 156 29.13 -24.88 -11.46
N PHE A 157 29.23 -24.69 -12.75
CA PHE A 157 29.17 -23.38 -13.39
C PHE A 157 27.81 -22.70 -13.17
N GLU A 158 26.74 -23.47 -13.37
CA GLU A 158 25.37 -23.00 -13.12
C GLU A 158 25.17 -22.59 -11.66
N GLN A 159 25.65 -23.40 -10.71
CA GLN A 159 25.59 -23.06 -9.27
C GLN A 159 26.38 -21.79 -8.95
N ALA A 160 27.54 -21.59 -9.54
CA ALA A 160 28.34 -20.38 -9.35
C ALA A 160 27.62 -19.13 -9.90
N MET A 161 27.03 -19.22 -11.09
CA MET A 161 26.24 -18.14 -11.67
C MET A 161 25.03 -17.80 -10.81
N ARG A 162 24.29 -18.84 -10.38
CA ARG A 162 23.14 -18.67 -9.47
C ARG A 162 23.55 -18.02 -8.15
N LEU A 163 24.69 -18.43 -7.56
CA LEU A 163 25.22 -17.83 -6.36
C LEU A 163 25.58 -16.34 -6.54
N ARG A 164 26.15 -16.00 -7.69
CA ARG A 164 26.46 -14.61 -8.05
C ARG A 164 25.18 -13.74 -8.06
N THR A 165 24.13 -14.24 -8.72
CA THR A 165 22.81 -13.58 -8.75
C THR A 165 22.25 -13.43 -7.35
N LEU A 166 22.21 -14.50 -6.54
CA LEU A 166 21.70 -14.44 -5.17
C LEU A 166 22.50 -13.47 -4.28
N ASN A 167 23.83 -13.40 -4.43
CA ASN A 167 24.65 -12.43 -3.69
C ASN A 167 24.31 -10.99 -4.04
N ARG A 168 24.15 -10.69 -5.35
CA ARG A 168 23.75 -9.36 -5.84
C ARG A 168 22.42 -8.93 -5.25
N TYR A 169 21.40 -9.79 -5.35
CA TYR A 169 20.05 -9.45 -4.90
C TYR A 169 19.88 -9.52 -3.39
N ALA A 170 20.63 -10.33 -2.67
CA ALA A 170 20.65 -10.30 -1.22
C ALA A 170 21.09 -8.92 -0.68
N ALA A 171 22.12 -8.33 -1.27
CA ALA A 171 22.57 -6.99 -0.91
C ALA A 171 21.55 -5.91 -1.33
N ARG A 172 21.01 -6.01 -2.57
CA ARG A 172 20.05 -5.04 -3.10
C ARG A 172 18.75 -5.02 -2.31
N LEU A 173 18.12 -6.18 -2.09
CA LEU A 173 16.87 -6.29 -1.33
C LEU A 173 17.04 -5.82 0.13
N GLY A 174 18.18 -6.14 0.76
CA GLY A 174 18.52 -5.61 2.07
C GLY A 174 18.58 -4.08 2.12
N SER A 175 19.15 -3.46 1.07
CA SER A 175 19.16 -2.00 0.94
C SER A 175 17.76 -1.42 0.72
N LEU A 176 16.91 -2.09 -0.07
CA LEU A 176 15.54 -1.65 -0.33
C LEU A 176 14.67 -1.62 0.94
N ILE A 177 14.90 -2.52 1.89
CA ILE A 177 14.20 -2.49 3.20
C ILE A 177 14.45 -1.15 3.90
N ASN A 178 15.69 -0.66 3.89
CA ASN A 178 16.05 0.57 4.59
C ASN A 178 15.46 1.83 3.92
N ILE A 179 15.26 1.79 2.61
CA ILE A 179 14.72 2.90 1.83
C ILE A 179 13.27 2.67 1.35
N ALA A 180 12.56 1.74 1.95
CA ALA A 180 11.19 1.38 1.54
C ALA A 180 10.22 2.58 1.53
N ASN A 181 10.45 3.59 2.36
CA ASN A 181 9.67 4.84 2.39
C ASN A 181 10.07 5.85 1.29
N GLN A 182 11.05 5.53 0.46
CA GLN A 182 11.56 6.41 -0.60
C GLN A 182 11.36 5.82 -2.00
N ILE A 183 11.26 4.49 -2.11
CA ILE A 183 11.09 3.78 -3.38
C ILE A 183 9.63 3.58 -3.73
N ARG A 184 9.31 3.68 -5.02
CA ARG A 184 7.98 3.41 -5.55
C ARG A 184 7.73 1.90 -5.64
N PRO A 185 6.49 1.43 -5.47
CA PRO A 185 6.15 0.01 -5.66
C PRO A 185 6.57 -0.53 -7.04
N PHE A 186 6.51 0.30 -8.07
CA PHE A 186 6.92 -0.07 -9.42
C PHE A 186 8.43 -0.36 -9.54
N GLU A 187 9.29 0.41 -8.86
CA GLU A 187 10.74 0.17 -8.84
C GLU A 187 11.05 -1.16 -8.15
N PHE A 188 10.40 -1.44 -7.03
CA PHE A 188 10.49 -2.74 -6.37
C PHE A 188 10.05 -3.89 -7.29
N TYR A 189 8.95 -3.72 -8.03
CA TYR A 189 8.49 -4.71 -8.99
C TYR A 189 9.52 -4.97 -10.11
N LEU A 190 10.18 -3.94 -10.63
CA LEU A 190 11.23 -4.08 -11.64
C LEU A 190 12.42 -4.89 -11.11
N ASP A 191 12.87 -4.63 -9.88
CA ASP A 191 13.92 -5.40 -9.23
C ASP A 191 13.56 -6.89 -9.10
N LEU A 192 12.30 -7.20 -8.77
CA LEU A 192 11.83 -8.58 -8.72
C LEU A 192 11.79 -9.25 -10.10
N ARG A 193 11.37 -8.53 -11.13
CA ARG A 193 11.38 -9.04 -12.50
C ARG A 193 12.80 -9.37 -12.96
N GLU A 194 13.76 -8.49 -12.67
CA GLU A 194 15.16 -8.68 -13.01
C GLU A 194 15.74 -9.91 -12.28
N LEU A 195 15.46 -10.04 -10.96
CA LEU A 195 15.86 -11.22 -10.19
C LEU A 195 15.32 -12.53 -10.81
N LEU A 196 14.02 -12.54 -11.12
CA LEU A 196 13.39 -13.73 -11.74
C LEU A 196 13.99 -14.03 -13.11
N GLY A 197 14.26 -13.02 -13.93
CA GLY A 197 14.91 -13.16 -15.22
C GLY A 197 16.31 -13.78 -15.10
N GLU A 198 17.13 -13.29 -14.20
CA GLU A 198 18.48 -13.83 -13.97
C GLU A 198 18.45 -15.26 -13.39
N LEU A 199 17.50 -15.58 -12.50
CA LEU A 199 17.38 -16.94 -11.96
C LEU A 199 16.84 -17.94 -12.96
N SER A 200 16.03 -17.50 -13.92
CA SER A 200 15.45 -18.35 -14.96
C SER A 200 16.37 -18.53 -16.18
N ALA A 201 17.40 -17.73 -16.32
CA ALA A 201 18.29 -17.76 -17.50
C ALA A 201 19.00 -19.11 -17.73
N GLY A 202 19.11 -19.97 -16.70
CA GLY A 202 19.65 -21.32 -16.79
C GLY A 202 18.60 -22.43 -17.00
N GLN A 203 17.30 -22.09 -17.07
CA GLN A 203 16.24 -23.07 -17.29
C GLN A 203 15.66 -22.92 -18.69
N PRO A 204 15.40 -24.05 -19.41
CA PRO A 204 14.69 -23.95 -20.68
C PRO A 204 13.36 -23.26 -20.45
N ALA A 205 13.06 -22.26 -21.28
CA ALA A 205 11.86 -21.43 -21.18
C ALA A 205 10.62 -22.34 -21.06
N ARG A 206 10.05 -22.41 -19.88
CA ARG A 206 8.67 -22.85 -19.71
C ARG A 206 7.84 -21.59 -19.92
N ASP A 207 7.16 -21.53 -21.06
CA ASP A 207 6.16 -20.52 -21.36
C ASP A 207 5.08 -20.55 -20.25
N LYS A 208 5.31 -19.81 -19.20
CA LYS A 208 4.26 -19.42 -18.26
C LYS A 208 3.77 -18.07 -18.73
N GLU A 209 2.71 -18.07 -19.50
CA GLU A 209 1.89 -16.89 -19.73
C GLU A 209 1.49 -16.33 -18.36
N PHE A 210 2.02 -15.14 -18.06
CA PHE A 210 1.52 -14.35 -16.93
C PHE A 210 0.16 -13.81 -17.35
N GLN A 211 -0.90 -14.45 -16.93
CA GLN A 211 -2.22 -13.85 -16.95
C GLN A 211 -2.20 -12.71 -15.91
N VAL A 212 -2.24 -11.50 -16.43
CA VAL A 212 -2.53 -10.30 -15.63
C VAL A 212 -4.03 -10.33 -15.34
N PRO A 213 -4.46 -10.24 -14.08
CA PRO A 213 -5.88 -10.17 -13.71
C PRO A 213 -6.55 -8.90 -14.20
#